data_5d1f0c30beeb84c8a3e46a1b1b41c4cb
#
_entry.id   5d1f0c30beeb84c8a3e46a1b1b41c4cb
#
_cell.length_a   1.000
_cell.length_b   1.000
_cell.length_c   1.000
_cell.angle_alpha   90.00
_cell.angle_beta   90.00
_cell.angle_gamma   90.00
#
_symmetry.space_group_name_H-M   'P 1'
#
loop_
_entity.id
_entity.type
_entity.pdbx_description
1 polymer ?
#
loop_
_entity_poly.entity_id
_entity_poly.type
_entity_poly.pdbx_seq_one_letter_code
_entity_poly.pdbx_strand_id
1 'polypeptide(L)'
;MKKILFLALFFLCTAQALQAQTMYQLLKYPKMTIKGVWELSEHDNNVVQLNYYNNDRCPYLLYVIDNKKFYTVFPGKNTVYSKKRSAPDDPFSKNTYYFYRGKFPKNLNPAFVYAMPVAEGTEVEWMIDPRERMRSYFFKINYADTVYAARSGMVCSSEFENGLLVYHGDDTFGAYLNLSQKFVDAGSTVKVGEPIGLAHMGGVSFSVFFLDENLFHADKPKSYPYSQITPYFRTTKGDVKLEKGEKYTAVKDDALIMQEMSKSEQKRYLKTRKK
;
A
#
# COMPACT_ATOMS: atom_id res chain seq x y z
N MET A 1 -14.65 33.30 25.77
CA MET A 1 -13.46 32.47 25.68
C MET A 1 -13.73 30.95 25.75
N LYS A 2 -14.49 30.42 26.73
CA LYS A 2 -14.77 28.95 26.84
C LYS A 2 -15.49 28.35 25.63
N LYS A 3 -16.43 29.07 24.98
CA LYS A 3 -17.14 28.58 23.77
C LYS A 3 -16.24 28.47 22.54
N ILE A 4 -15.27 29.37 22.37
CA ILE A 4 -14.31 29.36 21.24
C ILE A 4 -13.32 28.18 21.41
N LEU A 5 -12.91 27.93 22.67
CA LEU A 5 -12.02 26.79 22.97
C LEU A 5 -12.71 25.45 22.69
N PHE A 6 -14.01 25.34 23.00
CA PHE A 6 -14.80 24.11 22.73
C PHE A 6 -15.01 23.88 21.23
N LEU A 7 -15.23 24.94 20.44
CA LEU A 7 -15.34 24.86 18.98
C LEU A 7 -14.01 24.44 18.34
N ALA A 8 -12.89 25.01 18.82
CA ALA A 8 -11.57 24.64 18.32
C ALA A 8 -11.19 23.18 18.64
N LEU A 9 -11.54 22.66 19.83
CA LEU A 9 -11.37 21.27 20.18
C LEU A 9 -12.23 20.33 19.33
N PHE A 10 -13.48 20.73 19.05
CA PHE A 10 -14.39 19.96 18.20
C PHE A 10 -13.90 19.87 16.76
N PHE A 11 -13.40 20.98 16.19
CA PHE A 11 -12.78 21.00 14.85
C PHE A 11 -11.50 20.17 14.78
N LEU A 12 -10.67 20.16 15.82
CA LEU A 12 -9.47 19.30 15.91
C LEU A 12 -9.84 17.81 15.96
N CYS A 13 -10.88 17.43 16.70
CA CYS A 13 -11.33 16.04 16.78
C CYS A 13 -11.95 15.54 15.46
N THR A 14 -12.70 16.39 14.75
CA THR A 14 -13.30 16.02 13.46
C THR A 14 -12.27 15.89 12.34
N ALA A 15 -11.23 16.75 12.33
CA ALA A 15 -10.14 16.65 11.37
C ALA A 15 -9.29 15.37 11.54
N GLN A 16 -9.09 14.91 12.78
CA GLN A 16 -8.39 13.65 13.07
C GLN A 16 -9.20 12.41 12.63
N ALA A 17 -10.53 12.46 12.73
CA ALA A 17 -11.40 11.38 12.28
C ALA A 17 -11.42 11.25 10.76
N LEU A 18 -11.35 12.36 10.01
CA LEU A 18 -11.33 12.35 8.55
C LEU A 18 -10.07 11.65 7.97
N GLN A 19 -8.90 11.82 8.55
CA GLN A 19 -7.65 11.29 8.01
C GLN A 19 -7.37 9.84 8.38
N ALA A 20 -7.75 9.40 9.57
CA ALA A 20 -7.75 7.96 9.89
C ALA A 20 -8.68 7.18 8.93
N GLN A 21 -9.72 7.85 8.45
CA GLN A 21 -10.63 7.33 7.43
C GLN A 21 -9.96 7.24 6.04
N THR A 22 -9.02 8.12 5.72
CA THR A 22 -8.32 8.18 4.43
C THR A 22 -7.39 6.98 4.21
N MET A 23 -6.55 6.62 5.18
CA MET A 23 -5.69 5.43 5.08
C MET A 23 -6.51 4.14 5.05
N TYR A 24 -7.57 4.06 5.87
CA TYR A 24 -8.51 2.95 5.81
C TYR A 24 -9.16 2.82 4.42
N GLN A 25 -9.55 3.94 3.80
CA GLN A 25 -10.12 3.95 2.45
C GLN A 25 -9.10 3.51 1.40
N LEU A 26 -7.84 3.94 1.52
CA LEU A 26 -6.78 3.56 0.60
C LEU A 26 -6.47 2.06 0.67
N LEU A 27 -6.55 1.46 1.86
CA LEU A 27 -6.32 0.02 2.05
C LEU A 27 -7.56 -0.84 1.79
N LYS A 28 -8.73 -0.25 1.88
CA LYS A 28 -9.96 -0.93 1.50
C LYS A 28 -9.92 -1.22 -0.01
N TYR A 29 -10.32 -2.45 -0.37
CA TYR A 29 -10.47 -2.78 -1.79
C TYR A 29 -11.61 -1.95 -2.41
N PRO A 30 -11.49 -1.49 -3.66
CA PRO A 30 -12.57 -0.84 -4.38
C PRO A 30 -13.76 -1.79 -4.53
N LYS A 31 -14.98 -1.25 -4.56
CA LYS A 31 -16.17 -2.03 -4.85
C LYS A 31 -16.00 -2.77 -6.18
N MET A 32 -16.43 -4.03 -6.24
CA MET A 32 -16.38 -4.88 -7.44
C MET A 32 -14.98 -5.33 -7.88
N THR A 33 -13.94 -5.10 -7.10
CA THR A 33 -12.59 -5.56 -7.45
C THR A 33 -12.46 -7.08 -7.39
N ILE A 34 -13.12 -7.73 -6.43
CA ILE A 34 -13.09 -9.18 -6.24
C ILE A 34 -14.49 -9.76 -6.39
N LYS A 35 -14.63 -10.71 -7.30
CA LYS A 35 -15.90 -11.40 -7.56
C LYS A 35 -15.72 -12.91 -7.42
N GLY A 36 -16.51 -13.53 -6.51
CA GLY A 36 -16.60 -14.97 -6.39
C GLY A 36 -17.71 -15.53 -7.30
N VAL A 37 -17.39 -16.59 -8.05
CA VAL A 37 -18.32 -17.26 -8.98
C VAL A 37 -18.16 -18.76 -8.88
N TRP A 38 -19.27 -19.51 -8.80
CA TRP A 38 -19.28 -20.95 -8.96
C TRP A 38 -19.33 -21.31 -10.44
N GLU A 39 -18.37 -22.09 -10.91
CA GLU A 39 -18.24 -22.51 -12.31
C GLU A 39 -18.00 -24.02 -12.38
N LEU A 40 -18.37 -24.63 -13.49
CA LEU A 40 -17.96 -26.00 -13.80
C LEU A 40 -16.44 -26.03 -14.01
N SER A 41 -15.79 -27.09 -13.56
CA SER A 41 -14.38 -27.31 -13.87
C SER A 41 -14.19 -27.49 -15.37
N GLU A 42 -13.16 -26.89 -15.92
CA GLU A 42 -12.78 -27.04 -17.32
C GLU A 42 -12.31 -28.48 -17.67
N HIS A 43 -11.97 -29.27 -16.64
CA HIS A 43 -11.42 -30.62 -16.79
C HIS A 43 -12.38 -31.74 -16.37
N ASP A 44 -13.43 -31.44 -15.61
CA ASP A 44 -14.40 -32.44 -15.12
C ASP A 44 -15.77 -31.80 -14.89
N ASN A 45 -16.73 -32.14 -15.73
CA ASN A 45 -18.13 -31.65 -15.64
C ASN A 45 -18.87 -32.10 -14.38
N ASN A 46 -18.33 -33.04 -13.60
CA ASN A 46 -18.88 -33.47 -12.30
C ASN A 46 -18.31 -32.63 -11.14
N VAL A 47 -17.37 -31.70 -11.41
CA VAL A 47 -16.76 -30.85 -10.42
C VAL A 47 -17.19 -29.41 -10.63
N VAL A 48 -17.63 -28.76 -9.54
CA VAL A 48 -17.85 -27.31 -9.50
C VAL A 48 -16.75 -26.65 -8.67
N GLN A 49 -16.32 -25.49 -9.12
CA GLN A 49 -15.22 -24.72 -8.54
C GLN A 49 -15.71 -23.34 -8.12
N LEU A 50 -15.33 -22.91 -6.93
CA LEU A 50 -15.48 -21.53 -6.51
C LEU A 50 -14.22 -20.77 -6.95
N ASN A 51 -14.39 -19.93 -7.96
CA ASN A 51 -13.34 -19.09 -8.52
C ASN A 51 -13.54 -17.65 -8.03
N TYR A 52 -12.44 -17.04 -7.56
CA TYR A 52 -12.37 -15.61 -7.28
C TYR A 52 -11.58 -14.91 -8.38
N TYR A 53 -12.21 -13.92 -8.99
CA TYR A 53 -11.60 -13.03 -9.97
C TYR A 53 -11.15 -11.76 -9.26
N ASN A 54 -9.84 -11.51 -9.21
CA ASN A 54 -9.26 -10.31 -8.63
C ASN A 54 -8.80 -9.38 -9.77
N ASN A 55 -9.49 -8.27 -9.93
CA ASN A 55 -9.20 -7.27 -10.95
C ASN A 55 -8.21 -6.18 -10.48
N ASP A 56 -7.75 -6.25 -9.23
CA ASP A 56 -6.68 -5.39 -8.73
C ASP A 56 -5.30 -5.94 -9.16
N ARG A 57 -4.28 -5.17 -8.86
CA ARG A 57 -2.88 -5.45 -9.20
C ARG A 57 -2.05 -5.93 -8.01
N CYS A 58 -2.66 -6.06 -6.85
CA CYS A 58 -2.06 -6.69 -5.66
C CYS A 58 -2.89 -7.91 -5.24
N PRO A 59 -2.30 -8.86 -4.50
CA PRO A 59 -3.04 -9.97 -3.92
C PRO A 59 -3.97 -9.49 -2.81
N TYR A 60 -4.94 -10.33 -2.47
CA TYR A 60 -5.80 -10.17 -1.29
C TYR A 60 -5.76 -11.44 -0.46
N LEU A 61 -5.76 -11.26 0.84
CA LEU A 61 -5.99 -12.34 1.79
C LEU A 61 -7.51 -12.49 2.00
N LEU A 62 -8.05 -13.64 1.65
CA LEU A 62 -9.43 -14.04 1.93
C LEU A 62 -9.43 -14.88 3.21
N TYR A 63 -10.11 -14.41 4.25
CA TYR A 63 -10.36 -15.17 5.46
C TYR A 63 -11.80 -15.68 5.48
N VAL A 64 -11.97 -16.98 5.61
CA VAL A 64 -13.28 -17.64 5.73
C VAL A 64 -13.49 -18.04 7.18
N ILE A 65 -14.51 -17.46 7.84
CA ILE A 65 -14.74 -17.62 9.28
C ILE A 65 -15.09 -19.07 9.63
N ASP A 66 -15.97 -19.69 8.87
CA ASP A 66 -16.55 -21.00 9.21
C ASP A 66 -15.49 -22.11 9.31
N ASN A 67 -14.47 -22.05 8.47
CA ASN A 67 -13.38 -23.03 8.47
C ASN A 67 -12.06 -22.47 9.03
N LYS A 68 -12.04 -21.21 9.45
CA LYS A 68 -10.86 -20.47 9.97
C LYS A 68 -9.63 -20.53 9.04
N LYS A 69 -9.87 -20.56 7.72
CA LYS A 69 -8.80 -20.68 6.72
C LYS A 69 -8.55 -19.36 5.98
N PHE A 70 -7.28 -19.20 5.62
CA PHE A 70 -6.83 -18.15 4.73
C PHE A 70 -6.60 -18.69 3.32
N TYR A 71 -6.97 -17.89 2.34
CA TYR A 71 -6.66 -18.11 0.94
C TYR A 71 -6.06 -16.84 0.36
N THR A 72 -5.02 -16.96 -0.45
CA THR A 72 -4.48 -15.81 -1.19
C THR A 72 -5.13 -15.75 -2.55
N VAL A 73 -5.76 -14.62 -2.85
CA VAL A 73 -6.40 -14.33 -4.13
C VAL A 73 -5.48 -13.40 -4.92
N PHE A 74 -4.68 -13.98 -5.81
CA PHE A 74 -3.76 -13.25 -6.68
C PHE A 74 -4.52 -12.48 -7.78
N PRO A 75 -3.91 -11.49 -8.44
CA PRO A 75 -4.49 -10.88 -9.65
C PRO A 75 -4.92 -11.93 -10.68
N GLY A 76 -6.13 -11.80 -11.23
CA GLY A 76 -6.73 -12.75 -12.16
C GLY A 76 -7.63 -13.80 -11.51
N LYS A 77 -7.79 -14.97 -12.18
CA LYS A 77 -8.64 -16.09 -11.75
C LYS A 77 -7.93 -16.94 -10.70
N ASN A 78 -8.61 -17.26 -9.61
CA ASN A 78 -8.10 -18.09 -8.51
C ASN A 78 -9.14 -19.12 -8.10
N THR A 79 -8.86 -20.41 -8.24
CA THR A 79 -9.71 -21.48 -7.71
C THR A 79 -9.42 -21.66 -6.24
N VAL A 80 -10.38 -21.28 -5.39
CA VAL A 80 -10.24 -21.34 -3.93
C VAL A 80 -10.79 -22.65 -3.37
N TYR A 81 -11.83 -23.20 -4.01
CA TYR A 81 -12.47 -24.43 -3.55
C TYR A 81 -13.04 -25.21 -4.73
N SER A 82 -13.04 -26.53 -4.59
CA SER A 82 -13.65 -27.45 -5.56
C SER A 82 -14.43 -28.55 -4.85
N LYS A 83 -15.57 -28.92 -5.40
CA LYS A 83 -16.37 -30.04 -4.91
C LYS A 83 -17.03 -30.82 -6.04
N LYS A 84 -17.40 -32.08 -5.78
CA LYS A 84 -18.28 -32.81 -6.69
C LYS A 84 -19.66 -32.13 -6.73
N ARG A 85 -20.26 -32.05 -7.93
CA ARG A 85 -21.56 -31.42 -8.15
C ARG A 85 -22.67 -32.04 -7.28
N SER A 86 -22.57 -33.36 -6.98
CA SER A 86 -23.49 -34.11 -6.13
C SER A 86 -23.24 -33.94 -4.63
N ALA A 87 -22.14 -33.31 -4.20
CA ALA A 87 -21.82 -33.13 -2.79
C ALA A 87 -22.69 -32.02 -2.17
N PRO A 88 -23.40 -32.30 -1.07
CA PRO A 88 -24.33 -31.33 -0.48
C PRO A 88 -23.65 -30.19 0.25
N ASP A 89 -22.41 -30.39 0.76
CA ASP A 89 -21.76 -29.44 1.61
C ASP A 89 -20.96 -28.39 0.82
N ASP A 90 -21.28 -27.14 1.10
CA ASP A 90 -20.55 -25.97 0.62
C ASP A 90 -20.04 -25.16 1.83
N PRO A 91 -18.74 -25.25 2.17
CA PRO A 91 -18.18 -24.50 3.29
C PRO A 91 -18.26 -22.97 3.10
N PHE A 92 -18.61 -22.52 1.89
CA PHE A 92 -18.84 -21.11 1.59
C PHE A 92 -20.34 -20.72 1.56
N SER A 93 -21.28 -21.67 1.77
CA SER A 93 -22.72 -21.42 1.68
C SER A 93 -23.28 -20.57 2.81
N LYS A 94 -22.65 -20.63 3.99
CA LYS A 94 -23.03 -19.84 5.20
C LYS A 94 -22.28 -18.50 5.32
N ASN A 95 -21.40 -18.23 4.48
CA ASN A 95 -20.73 -17.00 4.02
C ASN A 95 -20.52 -15.85 5.00
N THR A 96 -19.61 -16.01 5.95
CA THR A 96 -18.94 -14.82 6.46
C THR A 96 -17.46 -14.91 6.10
N TYR A 97 -17.04 -14.05 5.19
CA TYR A 97 -15.65 -13.94 4.80
C TYR A 97 -15.22 -12.47 4.73
N TYR A 98 -13.93 -12.24 4.91
CA TYR A 98 -13.32 -10.91 4.88
C TYR A 98 -12.13 -10.90 3.93
N PHE A 99 -12.01 -9.80 3.22
CA PHE A 99 -10.85 -9.53 2.38
C PHE A 99 -9.96 -8.48 3.02
N TYR A 100 -8.65 -8.74 2.99
CA TYR A 100 -7.62 -7.79 3.36
C TYR A 100 -6.70 -7.59 2.16
N ARG A 101 -6.37 -6.35 1.84
CA ARG A 101 -5.46 -6.04 0.76
C ARG A 101 -4.05 -6.51 1.11
N GLY A 102 -3.38 -7.23 0.21
CA GLY A 102 -2.07 -7.83 0.43
C GLY A 102 -2.15 -9.29 0.92
N LYS A 103 -0.99 -9.80 1.27
CA LYS A 103 -0.81 -11.07 1.95
C LYS A 103 0.24 -10.89 3.05
N PHE A 104 0.37 -11.86 3.96
CA PHE A 104 1.39 -11.83 5.00
C PHE A 104 2.79 -11.93 4.36
N PRO A 105 3.71 -10.97 4.60
CA PRO A 105 5.07 -11.03 4.09
C PRO A 105 5.82 -12.22 4.65
N LYS A 106 6.55 -12.95 3.78
CA LYS A 106 7.41 -14.05 4.21
C LYS A 106 8.81 -13.60 4.62
N ASN A 107 9.32 -12.56 3.96
CA ASN A 107 10.70 -12.07 4.11
C ASN A 107 10.69 -10.55 4.21
N LEU A 108 10.15 -10.04 5.32
CA LEU A 108 10.12 -8.61 5.58
C LEU A 108 11.53 -8.09 5.87
N ASN A 109 11.98 -7.07 5.11
CA ASN A 109 13.23 -6.37 5.39
C ASN A 109 12.95 -4.99 6.03
N PRO A 110 12.98 -4.86 7.37
CA PRO A 110 12.74 -3.59 8.04
C PRO A 110 13.88 -2.58 7.85
N ALA A 111 15.02 -3.00 7.32
CA ALA A 111 16.17 -2.16 7.00
C ALA A 111 16.22 -1.74 5.52
N PHE A 112 15.17 -1.99 4.75
CA PHE A 112 15.11 -1.54 3.36
C PHE A 112 15.22 -0.02 3.27
N VAL A 113 16.03 0.48 2.31
CA VAL A 113 16.27 1.92 2.13
C VAL A 113 15.36 2.47 1.05
N TYR A 114 14.66 3.55 1.37
CA TYR A 114 13.72 4.24 0.49
C TYR A 114 14.31 5.55 -0.03
N ALA A 115 13.91 5.97 -1.22
CA ALA A 115 14.07 7.36 -1.63
C ALA A 115 13.10 8.25 -0.84
N MET A 116 13.46 9.49 -0.54
CA MET A 116 12.46 10.48 -0.16
C MET A 116 11.56 10.78 -1.37
N PRO A 117 10.24 10.96 -1.18
CA PRO A 117 9.29 11.14 -2.29
C PRO A 117 9.32 12.57 -2.88
N VAL A 118 10.47 13.21 -2.89
CA VAL A 118 10.71 14.58 -3.34
C VAL A 118 11.83 14.61 -4.39
N ALA A 119 12.05 15.74 -5.05
CA ALA A 119 13.13 15.89 -6.02
C ALA A 119 14.50 15.67 -5.36
N GLU A 120 15.46 15.12 -6.11
CA GLU A 120 16.85 15.01 -5.67
C GLU A 120 17.42 16.39 -5.32
N GLY A 121 18.21 16.47 -4.26
CA GLY A 121 18.78 17.72 -3.76
C GLY A 121 17.83 18.61 -2.97
N THR A 122 16.53 18.24 -2.89
CA THR A 122 15.58 19.01 -2.08
C THR A 122 15.87 18.78 -0.60
N GLU A 123 16.09 19.87 0.14
CA GLU A 123 16.13 19.86 1.60
C GLU A 123 14.69 19.91 2.13
N VAL A 124 14.32 18.95 2.93
CA VAL A 124 13.00 18.89 3.54
C VAL A 124 13.10 18.79 5.05
N GLU A 125 12.19 19.46 5.73
CA GLU A 125 11.80 19.21 7.09
C GLU A 125 10.62 18.24 7.05
N TRP A 126 10.75 17.12 7.76
CA TRP A 126 9.63 16.20 7.88
C TRP A 126 8.89 16.45 9.20
N MET A 127 7.60 16.20 9.15
CA MET A 127 6.73 16.22 10.32
C MET A 127 6.01 14.88 10.41
N ILE A 128 5.78 14.37 11.63
CA ILE A 128 4.72 13.39 11.81
C ILE A 128 3.43 14.16 11.57
N ASP A 129 2.58 13.70 10.67
CA ASP A 129 1.24 14.27 10.55
C ASP A 129 0.52 14.00 11.88
N PRO A 130 0.30 15.03 12.73
CA PRO A 130 -0.29 14.84 14.04
C PRO A 130 -1.75 14.38 13.96
N ARG A 131 -2.34 14.44 12.76
CA ARG A 131 -3.72 14.07 12.47
C ARG A 131 -3.86 12.61 12.09
N GLU A 132 -2.75 11.90 11.80
CA GLU A 132 -2.78 10.49 11.47
C GLU A 132 -2.41 9.61 12.66
N ARG A 133 -3.29 8.67 12.98
CA ARG A 133 -3.00 7.59 13.95
C ARG A 133 -1.93 6.64 13.42
N MET A 134 -1.80 6.55 12.11
CA MET A 134 -0.77 5.78 11.42
C MET A 134 0.36 6.75 11.04
N ARG A 135 1.48 6.64 11.71
CA ARG A 135 2.66 7.50 11.65
C ARG A 135 3.16 7.78 10.23
N SER A 136 2.43 8.61 9.48
CA SER A 136 2.85 9.07 8.16
C SER A 136 3.96 10.09 8.29
N TYR A 137 4.93 10.01 7.39
CA TYR A 137 5.93 11.05 7.21
C TYR A 137 5.33 12.12 6.31
N PHE A 138 5.12 13.31 6.84
CA PHE A 138 4.69 14.45 6.05
C PHE A 138 5.90 15.26 5.61
N PHE A 139 6.19 15.26 4.31
CA PHE A 139 7.24 16.04 3.69
C PHE A 139 6.66 17.37 3.24
N LYS A 140 7.15 18.45 3.86
CA LYS A 140 6.74 19.82 3.53
C LYS A 140 7.40 20.25 2.24
N ILE A 141 6.64 20.35 1.17
CA ILE A 141 7.03 20.84 -0.16
C ILE A 141 5.94 21.77 -0.70
N ASN A 142 6.20 22.49 -1.80
CA ASN A 142 5.25 23.44 -2.33
C ASN A 142 4.08 22.76 -3.03
N TYR A 143 3.02 23.52 -3.23
CA TYR A 143 1.92 23.09 -4.08
C TYR A 143 2.42 22.82 -5.50
N ALA A 144 1.95 21.73 -6.08
CA ALA A 144 2.33 21.24 -7.40
C ALA A 144 3.81 20.86 -7.59
N ASP A 145 4.60 20.77 -6.50
CA ASP A 145 5.90 20.11 -6.60
C ASP A 145 5.72 18.64 -6.98
N THR A 146 6.61 18.12 -7.80
CA THR A 146 6.55 16.73 -8.25
C THR A 146 6.85 15.77 -7.09
N VAL A 147 5.98 14.79 -6.93
CA VAL A 147 6.12 13.66 -6.01
C VAL A 147 6.69 12.46 -6.76
N TYR A 148 7.65 11.78 -6.15
CA TYR A 148 8.38 10.67 -6.74
C TYR A 148 8.13 9.37 -6.00
N ALA A 149 8.22 8.24 -6.72
CA ALA A 149 8.14 6.93 -6.11
C ALA A 149 9.34 6.69 -5.17
N ALA A 150 9.06 6.44 -3.90
CA ALA A 150 10.08 6.16 -2.89
C ALA A 150 10.70 4.76 -3.03
N ARG A 151 10.01 3.85 -3.71
CA ARG A 151 10.40 2.46 -4.00
C ARG A 151 9.66 1.95 -5.23
N SER A 152 10.29 1.00 -5.94
CA SER A 152 9.67 0.33 -7.10
C SER A 152 8.49 -0.54 -6.68
N GLY A 153 7.48 -0.64 -7.55
CA GLY A 153 6.32 -1.49 -7.29
C GLY A 153 5.20 -1.32 -8.31
N MET A 154 4.08 -1.96 -8.01
CA MET A 154 2.87 -1.95 -8.84
C MET A 154 1.82 -1.03 -8.22
N VAL A 155 1.26 -0.13 -9.01
CA VAL A 155 0.18 0.76 -8.57
C VAL A 155 -1.11 -0.04 -8.42
N CYS A 156 -1.68 -0.02 -7.22
CA CYS A 156 -2.95 -0.68 -6.90
C CYS A 156 -4.15 0.19 -7.27
N SER A 157 -5.29 -0.45 -7.49
CA SER A 157 -6.57 0.24 -7.66
C SER A 157 -6.97 0.95 -6.37
N SER A 158 -7.44 2.19 -6.47
CA SER A 158 -7.95 2.97 -5.34
C SER A 158 -9.06 3.91 -5.79
N GLU A 159 -10.15 3.97 -5.03
CA GLU A 159 -11.22 4.96 -5.21
C GLU A 159 -10.85 6.32 -4.59
N PHE A 160 -9.72 6.41 -3.88
CA PHE A 160 -9.27 7.62 -3.24
C PHE A 160 -8.47 8.50 -4.22
N GLU A 161 -9.05 9.63 -4.62
CA GLU A 161 -8.50 10.50 -5.66
C GLU A 161 -7.15 11.13 -5.28
N ASN A 162 -7.01 11.57 -4.02
CA ASN A 162 -5.82 12.28 -3.52
C ASN A 162 -4.75 11.36 -2.95
N GLY A 163 -4.80 10.06 -3.28
CA GLY A 163 -3.85 9.07 -2.78
C GLY A 163 -3.47 8.02 -3.80
N LEU A 164 -2.28 7.49 -3.62
CA LEU A 164 -1.70 6.42 -4.43
C LEU A 164 -1.20 5.32 -3.52
N LEU A 165 -1.45 4.07 -3.91
CA LEU A 165 -0.97 2.89 -3.21
C LEU A 165 -0.07 2.09 -4.16
N VAL A 166 1.16 1.82 -3.73
CA VAL A 166 2.14 1.04 -4.49
C VAL A 166 2.44 -0.24 -3.70
N TYR A 167 2.21 -1.39 -4.34
CA TYR A 167 2.54 -2.71 -3.80
C TYR A 167 3.95 -3.12 -4.21
N HIS A 168 4.78 -3.47 -3.25
CA HIS A 168 6.19 -3.83 -3.43
C HIS A 168 6.40 -5.35 -3.50
N GLY A 169 7.55 -5.76 -4.02
CA GLY A 169 7.89 -7.17 -4.24
C GLY A 169 8.04 -8.01 -2.95
N ASP A 170 8.17 -7.39 -1.79
CA ASP A 170 8.25 -8.03 -0.48
C ASP A 170 6.92 -8.03 0.30
N ASP A 171 5.81 -7.80 -0.40
CA ASP A 171 4.46 -7.77 0.15
C ASP A 171 4.17 -6.57 1.06
N THR A 172 5.00 -5.53 1.02
CA THR A 172 4.73 -4.24 1.67
C THR A 172 4.03 -3.27 0.73
N PHE A 173 3.46 -2.21 1.29
CA PHE A 173 2.83 -1.12 0.56
C PHE A 173 3.48 0.21 0.89
N GLY A 174 3.70 1.04 -0.13
CA GLY A 174 3.95 2.46 0.00
C GLY A 174 2.67 3.25 -0.28
N ALA A 175 2.23 4.05 0.67
CA ALA A 175 1.07 4.92 0.54
C ALA A 175 1.51 6.38 0.43
N TYR A 176 1.02 7.05 -0.60
CA TYR A 176 1.23 8.47 -0.84
C TYR A 176 -0.12 9.17 -0.72
N LEU A 177 -0.22 10.15 0.15
CA LEU A 177 -1.44 10.92 0.39
C LEU A 177 -1.18 12.41 0.14
N ASN A 178 -2.26 13.15 -0.01
CA ASN A 178 -2.22 14.58 -0.29
C ASN A 178 -1.61 14.91 -1.67
N LEU A 179 -1.99 14.12 -2.69
CA LEU A 179 -1.70 14.39 -4.08
C LEU A 179 -2.79 15.28 -4.69
N SER A 180 -2.41 16.31 -5.44
CA SER A 180 -3.34 17.12 -6.23
C SER A 180 -3.60 16.51 -7.61
N GLN A 181 -2.65 15.73 -8.11
CA GLN A 181 -2.74 15.03 -9.40
C GLN A 181 -1.92 13.75 -9.33
N LYS A 182 -2.38 12.69 -10.00
CA LYS A 182 -1.64 11.45 -10.23
C LYS A 182 -1.18 11.39 -11.69
N PHE A 183 0.04 10.90 -11.91
CA PHE A 183 0.63 10.68 -13.25
C PHE A 183 0.56 9.22 -13.69
N VAL A 184 0.17 8.33 -12.79
CA VAL A 184 0.17 6.88 -13.00
C VAL A 184 -1.17 6.28 -12.62
N ASP A 185 -1.60 5.32 -13.41
CA ASP A 185 -2.86 4.59 -13.23
C ASP A 185 -2.64 3.25 -12.53
N ALA A 186 -3.73 2.69 -12.00
CA ALA A 186 -3.72 1.33 -11.45
C ALA A 186 -3.26 0.32 -12.51
N GLY A 187 -2.29 -0.51 -12.15
CA GLY A 187 -1.64 -1.46 -13.04
C GLY A 187 -0.33 -0.96 -13.65
N SER A 188 0.01 0.31 -13.51
CA SER A 188 1.34 0.80 -13.88
C SER A 188 2.41 0.26 -12.92
N THR A 189 3.57 -0.11 -13.47
CA THR A 189 4.77 -0.35 -12.68
C THR A 189 5.53 0.95 -12.56
N VAL A 190 5.89 1.33 -11.35
CA VAL A 190 6.74 2.48 -11.06
C VAL A 190 8.11 2.02 -10.56
N LYS A 191 9.14 2.74 -10.92
CA LYS A 191 10.51 2.54 -10.40
C LYS A 191 10.83 3.60 -9.36
N VAL A 192 11.75 3.28 -8.45
CA VAL A 192 12.24 4.26 -7.48
C VAL A 192 12.71 5.54 -8.21
N GLY A 193 12.27 6.70 -7.72
CA GLY A 193 12.62 7.99 -8.29
C GLY A 193 11.81 8.42 -9.52
N GLU A 194 10.86 7.62 -10.02
CA GLU A 194 9.96 8.03 -11.11
C GLU A 194 8.89 9.01 -10.60
N PRO A 195 8.51 10.03 -11.40
CA PRO A 195 7.40 10.93 -11.07
C PRO A 195 6.07 10.16 -10.99
N ILE A 196 5.32 10.33 -9.89
CA ILE A 196 4.03 9.65 -9.67
C ILE A 196 2.85 10.61 -9.50
N GLY A 197 3.11 11.90 -9.32
CA GLY A 197 2.07 12.90 -9.17
C GLY A 197 2.59 14.25 -8.75
N LEU A 198 1.66 15.14 -8.38
CA LEU A 198 1.94 16.47 -7.83
C LEU A 198 1.44 16.55 -6.40
N ALA A 199 2.17 17.26 -5.55
CA ALA A 199 1.78 17.53 -4.18
C ALA A 199 0.58 18.49 -4.12
N HIS A 200 -0.30 18.27 -3.14
CA HIS A 200 -1.32 19.24 -2.76
C HIS A 200 -0.72 20.28 -1.81
N MET A 201 -1.53 21.25 -1.37
CA MET A 201 -1.09 22.31 -0.44
C MET A 201 -0.43 21.72 0.81
N GLY A 202 0.74 22.22 1.15
CA GLY A 202 1.53 21.89 2.32
C GLY A 202 2.50 20.74 2.14
N GLY A 203 2.32 19.84 1.16
CA GLY A 203 3.27 18.76 0.92
C GLY A 203 2.63 17.39 0.66
N VAL A 204 3.39 16.32 0.86
CA VAL A 204 2.96 14.93 0.63
C VAL A 204 3.17 14.09 1.89
N SER A 205 2.19 13.23 2.22
CA SER A 205 2.32 12.19 3.25
C SER A 205 2.79 10.88 2.63
N PHE A 206 3.74 10.22 3.26
CA PHE A 206 4.22 8.89 2.87
C PHE A 206 4.24 7.94 4.06
N SER A 207 3.81 6.69 3.85
CA SER A 207 3.82 5.63 4.85
C SER A 207 4.19 4.31 4.20
N VAL A 208 4.84 3.44 4.98
CA VAL A 208 5.12 2.05 4.59
C VAL A 208 4.43 1.13 5.59
N PHE A 209 3.66 0.16 5.08
CA PHE A 209 2.97 -0.80 5.92
C PHE A 209 2.80 -2.16 5.24
N PHE A 210 2.40 -3.15 6.01
CA PHE A 210 2.16 -4.51 5.55
C PHE A 210 1.02 -5.16 6.34
N LEU A 211 0.42 -6.18 5.75
CA LEU A 211 -0.57 -7.02 6.43
C LEU A 211 0.17 -7.90 7.46
N ASP A 212 -0.15 -7.73 8.75
CA ASP A 212 0.57 -8.35 9.87
C ASP A 212 -0.26 -9.49 10.48
N GLU A 213 0.26 -10.71 10.37
CA GLU A 213 -0.37 -11.91 10.92
C GLU A 213 -0.55 -11.85 12.43
N ASN A 214 0.39 -11.20 13.15
CA ASN A 214 0.33 -11.07 14.61
C ASN A 214 -0.80 -10.14 15.08
N LEU A 215 -1.26 -9.23 14.22
CA LEU A 215 -2.39 -8.34 14.51
C LEU A 215 -3.74 -8.92 14.08
N PHE A 216 -3.72 -10.05 13.39
CA PHE A 216 -4.94 -10.71 12.95
C PHE A 216 -5.59 -11.48 14.11
N HIS A 217 -6.83 -11.15 14.42
CA HIS A 217 -7.63 -11.84 15.44
C HIS A 217 -8.85 -12.47 14.78
N ALA A 218 -8.90 -13.81 14.77
CA ALA A 218 -10.01 -14.58 14.18
C ALA A 218 -11.37 -14.20 14.78
N ASP A 219 -11.40 -13.80 16.05
CA ASP A 219 -12.63 -13.39 16.76
C ASP A 219 -13.05 -11.95 16.42
N LYS A 220 -12.17 -11.18 15.80
CA LYS A 220 -12.40 -9.78 15.38
C LYS A 220 -11.99 -9.55 13.92
N PRO A 221 -12.59 -10.27 12.96
CA PRO A 221 -12.15 -10.22 11.56
C PRO A 221 -12.39 -8.87 10.87
N LYS A 222 -13.15 -7.95 11.49
CA LYS A 222 -13.30 -6.55 11.05
C LYS A 222 -12.16 -5.65 11.49
N SER A 223 -11.18 -6.19 12.24
CA SER A 223 -10.00 -5.43 12.66
C SER A 223 -9.17 -4.99 11.45
N TYR A 224 -8.28 -4.05 11.71
CA TYR A 224 -7.33 -3.54 10.73
C TYR A 224 -5.94 -4.12 11.03
N PRO A 225 -5.61 -5.32 10.51
CA PRO A 225 -4.40 -6.04 10.89
C PRO A 225 -3.20 -5.59 10.07
N TYR A 226 -2.89 -4.30 10.09
CA TYR A 226 -1.74 -3.75 9.39
C TYR A 226 -0.75 -3.12 10.37
N SER A 227 0.53 -3.45 10.20
CA SER A 227 1.64 -2.81 10.89
C SER A 227 2.39 -1.86 9.97
N GLN A 228 2.99 -0.83 10.56
CA GLN A 228 3.84 0.12 9.87
C GLN A 228 5.33 -0.21 10.03
N ILE A 229 6.10 0.11 9.00
CA ILE A 229 7.54 0.14 9.02
C ILE A 229 8.00 1.59 9.14
N THR A 230 8.95 1.85 10.04
CA THR A 230 9.72 3.09 10.04
C THR A 230 10.85 2.95 9.02
N PRO A 231 10.74 3.56 7.81
CA PRO A 231 11.70 3.35 6.74
C PRO A 231 13.02 4.06 7.02
N TYR A 232 14.11 3.50 6.48
CA TYR A 232 15.34 4.23 6.26
C TYR A 232 15.22 5.02 4.96
N PHE A 233 15.67 6.27 4.95
CA PHE A 233 15.72 7.09 3.75
C PHE A 233 17.17 7.39 3.34
N ARG A 234 17.45 7.36 2.03
CA ARG A 234 18.72 7.80 1.47
C ARG A 234 18.79 9.33 1.50
N THR A 235 19.80 9.85 2.20
CA THR A 235 20.03 11.28 2.39
C THR A 235 21.50 11.62 2.23
N THR A 236 21.84 12.92 2.20
CA THR A 236 23.25 13.37 2.26
C THR A 236 23.96 12.99 3.57
N LYS A 237 23.20 12.67 4.64
CA LYS A 237 23.72 12.16 5.92
C LYS A 237 23.84 10.63 5.92
N GLY A 238 23.60 9.93 4.79
CA GLY A 238 23.55 8.47 4.67
C GLY A 238 22.13 7.90 4.76
N ASP A 239 22.04 6.59 5.01
CA ASP A 239 20.77 5.87 5.20
C ASP A 239 20.30 6.00 6.64
N VAL A 240 19.29 6.84 6.86
CA VAL A 240 18.86 7.19 8.23
C VAL A 240 17.34 7.06 8.38
N LYS A 241 16.92 6.78 9.61
CA LYS A 241 15.55 7.05 10.05
C LYS A 241 15.45 8.54 10.37
N LEU A 242 14.43 9.19 9.80
CA LEU A 242 14.30 10.63 9.99
C LEU A 242 13.91 10.96 11.43
N GLU A 243 14.57 11.94 12.04
CA GLU A 243 14.30 12.45 13.37
C GLU A 243 13.51 13.77 13.30
N LYS A 244 12.57 13.96 14.23
CA LYS A 244 11.71 15.14 14.26
C LYS A 244 12.52 16.42 14.49
N GLY A 245 12.27 17.45 13.66
CA GLY A 245 12.93 18.74 13.76
C GLY A 245 14.28 18.82 13.03
N GLU A 246 14.75 17.68 12.48
CA GLU A 246 15.95 17.64 11.67
C GLU A 246 15.62 17.85 10.18
N LYS A 247 16.55 18.46 9.48
CA LYS A 247 16.48 18.65 8.02
C LYS A 247 17.33 17.63 7.29
N TYR A 248 16.82 17.15 6.17
CA TYR A 248 17.46 16.14 5.35
C TYR A 248 17.37 16.49 3.88
N THR A 249 18.47 16.28 3.16
CA THR A 249 18.51 16.46 1.72
C THR A 249 18.36 15.15 0.99
N ALA A 250 17.42 15.09 0.06
CA ALA A 250 17.12 13.89 -0.73
C ALA A 250 18.28 13.50 -1.65
N VAL A 251 18.63 12.22 -1.68
CA VAL A 251 19.62 11.62 -2.59
C VAL A 251 19.00 10.46 -3.34
N LYS A 252 19.26 10.37 -4.65
CA LYS A 252 18.85 9.29 -5.54
C LYS A 252 20.04 8.76 -6.32
N ASP A 253 20.97 8.13 -5.63
CA ASP A 253 22.16 7.54 -6.25
C ASP A 253 21.88 6.23 -7.00
N ASP A 254 22.84 5.80 -7.80
CA ASP A 254 22.74 4.56 -8.57
C ASP A 254 22.58 3.32 -7.68
N ALA A 255 23.15 3.32 -6.47
CA ALA A 255 23.02 2.21 -5.54
C ALA A 255 21.57 2.03 -5.07
N LEU A 256 20.90 3.14 -4.74
CA LEU A 256 19.48 3.16 -4.37
C LEU A 256 18.59 2.70 -5.54
N ILE A 257 18.85 3.23 -6.74
CA ILE A 257 18.06 2.90 -7.93
C ILE A 257 18.21 1.43 -8.31
N MET A 258 19.39 0.86 -8.16
CA MET A 258 19.70 -0.52 -8.52
C MET A 258 19.36 -1.54 -7.43
N GLN A 259 18.93 -1.11 -6.24
CA GLN A 259 18.76 -1.97 -5.05
C GLN A 259 17.83 -3.18 -5.31
N GLU A 260 16.79 -3.01 -6.12
CA GLU A 260 15.84 -4.08 -6.46
C GLU A 260 16.03 -4.64 -7.87
N MET A 261 17.02 -4.18 -8.62
CA MET A 261 17.30 -4.66 -9.97
C MET A 261 18.06 -5.99 -9.95
N SER A 262 17.67 -6.88 -10.83
CA SER A 262 18.48 -8.07 -11.14
C SER A 262 19.85 -7.66 -11.70
N LYS A 263 20.85 -8.54 -11.63
CA LYS A 263 22.20 -8.29 -12.18
C LYS A 263 22.17 -7.88 -13.65
N SER A 264 21.24 -8.42 -14.44
CA SER A 264 21.09 -8.08 -15.87
C SER A 264 20.52 -6.67 -16.05
N GLU A 265 19.58 -6.25 -15.22
CA GLU A 265 19.00 -4.90 -15.23
C GLU A 265 20.01 -3.86 -14.78
N GLN A 266 20.76 -4.12 -13.70
CA GLN A 266 21.85 -3.25 -13.25
C GLN A 266 22.87 -3.00 -14.36
N LYS A 267 23.29 -4.07 -15.07
CA LYS A 267 24.23 -3.96 -16.19
C LYS A 267 23.68 -3.13 -17.35
N ARG A 268 22.39 -3.22 -17.62
CA ARG A 268 21.68 -2.44 -18.63
C ARG A 268 21.58 -0.96 -18.22
N TYR A 269 21.17 -0.71 -16.97
CA TYR A 269 21.07 0.62 -16.39
C TYR A 269 22.42 1.36 -16.45
N LEU A 270 23.51 0.75 -15.99
CA LEU A 270 24.85 1.35 -16.00
C LEU A 270 25.37 1.66 -17.40
N LYS A 271 24.95 0.89 -18.43
CA LYS A 271 25.29 1.21 -19.83
C LYS A 271 24.58 2.47 -20.35
N THR A 272 23.36 2.74 -19.91
CA THR A 272 22.62 3.93 -20.33
C THR A 272 23.16 5.23 -19.69
N ARG A 273 23.77 5.11 -18.51
CA ARG A 273 24.40 6.25 -17.79
C ARG A 273 25.78 6.68 -18.37
N LYS A 274 26.42 5.81 -19.13
CA LYS A 274 27.73 6.09 -19.74
C LYS A 274 27.63 6.76 -21.12
N LYS A 275 26.44 6.97 -21.63
CA LYS A 275 26.14 7.74 -22.83
C LYS A 275 25.69 9.16 -22.48
#